data_8c21d0ac2a632cac2589240d74c74e72
#
_entry.id   8c21d0ac2a632cac2589240d74c74e72
#
_cell.length_a   1.000
_cell.length_b   1.000
_cell.length_c   1.000
_cell.angle_alpha   90.00
_cell.angle_beta   90.00
_cell.angle_gamma   90.00
#
_symmetry.space_group_name_H-M   'P 1'
#
loop_
_entity.id
_entity.type
_entity.pdbx_description
1 polymer ?
#
loop_
_entity_poly.entity_id
_entity_poly.type
_entity_poly.pdbx_seq_one_letter_code
_entity_poly.pdbx_strand_id
1 'polypeptide(L)'
;MPNLTVAVLAPNGYSRELGKKGTSTDITFYNLKKGHDTVTLLEPTRYPDRLAPLFYVVSMAHEAIVVVEEITPMLAEWILMLDCAGVKAGTIILKNYIQPEQIAPLIKGTVLESYTVMEEDFITLSAALLERAAAQPDIEPKDGAVGTVPIDHHFNVRGIGTVILGCVADGWIKKHDKMRV
;
A
#
# COMPACT_ATOMS: atom_id res chain seq x y z
N MET A 1 -12.99 12.45 2.94
CA MET A 1 -13.07 11.55 1.76
C MET A 1 -12.32 10.27 2.14
N PRO A 2 -13.02 9.15 2.21
CA PRO A 2 -12.41 7.88 2.56
C PRO A 2 -11.31 7.51 1.55
N ASN A 3 -10.15 7.15 2.03
CA ASN A 3 -9.02 6.74 1.21
C ASN A 3 -8.37 5.50 1.83
N LEU A 4 -8.28 4.43 1.04
CA LEU A 4 -7.60 3.20 1.42
C LEU A 4 -6.29 3.10 0.64
N THR A 5 -5.16 3.01 1.34
CA THR A 5 -3.85 2.79 0.73
C THR A 5 -3.47 1.33 0.88
N VAL A 6 -3.13 0.69 -0.23
CA VAL A 6 -2.88 -0.76 -0.31
C VAL A 6 -1.50 -1.01 -0.91
N ALA A 7 -0.64 -1.71 -0.18
CA ALA A 7 0.61 -2.25 -0.72
C ALA A 7 0.31 -3.44 -1.64
N VAL A 8 0.83 -3.44 -2.85
CA VAL A 8 0.66 -4.55 -3.79
C VAL A 8 2.03 -5.18 -4.04
N LEU A 9 2.24 -6.34 -3.42
CA LEU A 9 3.45 -7.15 -3.53
C LEU A 9 3.17 -8.29 -4.52
N ALA A 10 3.49 -8.02 -5.77
CA ALA A 10 3.12 -8.82 -6.93
C ALA A 10 4.15 -8.62 -8.04
N PRO A 11 4.09 -9.40 -9.13
CA PRO A 11 4.82 -9.06 -10.35
C PRO A 11 4.49 -7.64 -10.83
N ASN A 12 5.51 -6.93 -11.32
CA ASN A 12 5.38 -5.52 -11.72
C ASN A 12 4.23 -5.28 -12.70
N GLY A 13 3.39 -4.31 -12.37
CA GLY A 13 2.26 -3.90 -13.19
C GLY A 13 0.98 -4.68 -12.95
N TYR A 14 0.91 -5.48 -11.90
CA TYR A 14 -0.28 -6.23 -11.48
C TYR A 14 -1.49 -5.31 -11.25
N SER A 15 -1.27 -4.17 -10.61
CA SER A 15 -2.33 -3.21 -10.28
C SER A 15 -2.96 -2.52 -11.51
N ARG A 16 -2.46 -2.74 -12.72
CA ARG A 16 -3.08 -2.20 -13.95
C ARG A 16 -4.48 -2.74 -14.19
N GLU A 17 -4.71 -3.99 -13.76
CA GLU A 17 -6.02 -4.64 -13.88
C GLU A 17 -7.02 -4.11 -12.84
N LEU A 18 -6.52 -3.48 -11.78
CA LEU A 18 -7.34 -2.96 -10.67
C LEU A 18 -7.60 -1.45 -10.80
N GLY A 19 -6.64 -0.69 -11.31
CA GLY A 19 -6.73 0.76 -11.28
C GLY A 19 -5.93 1.50 -12.35
N LYS A 20 -6.24 2.78 -12.50
CA LYS A 20 -5.55 3.64 -13.46
C LYS A 20 -4.16 4.02 -12.94
N LYS A 21 -3.12 3.81 -13.75
CA LYS A 21 -1.74 4.20 -13.45
C LYS A 21 -1.65 5.72 -13.25
N GLY A 22 -1.03 6.12 -12.15
CA GLY A 22 -0.65 7.49 -11.82
C GLY A 22 0.85 7.72 -11.97
N THR A 23 1.46 8.33 -10.95
CA THR A 23 2.90 8.59 -10.91
C THR A 23 3.69 7.28 -10.79
N SER A 24 4.86 7.26 -11.43
CA SER A 24 5.77 6.12 -11.40
C SER A 24 7.21 6.61 -11.28
N THR A 25 7.86 6.21 -10.19
CA THR A 25 9.28 6.45 -9.90
C THR A 25 9.88 5.13 -9.38
N ASP A 26 10.44 5.12 -8.20
CA ASP A 26 10.83 3.89 -7.48
C ASP A 26 9.59 3.12 -6.99
N ILE A 27 8.47 3.83 -6.85
CA ILE A 27 7.14 3.31 -6.53
C ILE A 27 6.18 3.70 -7.65
N THR A 28 5.29 2.79 -8.05
CA THR A 28 4.21 3.10 -8.99
C THR A 28 2.88 3.17 -8.23
N PHE A 29 2.17 4.26 -8.45
CA PHE A 29 0.85 4.50 -7.89
C PHE A 29 -0.22 4.14 -8.91
N TYR A 30 -1.26 3.43 -8.46
CA TYR A 30 -2.48 3.20 -9.24
C TYR A 30 -3.67 3.65 -8.41
N ASN A 31 -4.68 4.19 -9.08
CA ASN A 31 -5.88 4.70 -8.44
C ASN A 31 -7.12 3.97 -8.95
N LEU A 32 -7.85 3.36 -8.03
CA LEU A 32 -9.18 2.82 -8.24
C LEU A 32 -10.19 3.75 -7.56
N LYS A 33 -11.16 4.26 -8.32
CA LYS A 33 -12.12 5.26 -7.81
C LYS A 33 -13.55 4.88 -8.15
N LYS A 34 -14.44 5.09 -7.18
CA LYS A 34 -15.89 4.99 -7.38
C LYS A 34 -16.59 6.07 -6.56
N GLY A 35 -17.15 7.07 -7.24
CA GLY A 35 -17.75 8.23 -6.57
C GLY A 35 -16.71 9.02 -5.76
N HIS A 36 -16.89 9.06 -4.45
CA HIS A 36 -15.97 9.72 -3.51
C HIS A 36 -14.91 8.78 -2.91
N ASP A 37 -15.08 7.47 -3.08
CA ASP A 37 -14.18 6.47 -2.52
C ASP A 37 -12.94 6.31 -3.41
N THR A 38 -11.79 6.27 -2.79
CA THR A 38 -10.51 6.14 -3.49
C THR A 38 -9.70 5.02 -2.85
N VAL A 39 -9.22 4.10 -3.68
CA VAL A 39 -8.19 3.14 -3.31
C VAL A 39 -6.91 3.52 -4.05
N THR A 40 -5.83 3.72 -3.30
CA THR A 40 -4.50 3.96 -3.84
C THR A 40 -3.68 2.69 -3.70
N LEU A 41 -3.33 2.08 -4.83
CA LEU A 41 -2.51 0.88 -4.88
C LEU A 41 -1.06 1.29 -5.12
N LEU A 42 -0.13 0.74 -4.35
CA LEU A 42 1.29 1.05 -4.38
C LEU A 42 2.10 -0.19 -4.75
N GLU A 43 2.86 -0.12 -5.84
CA GLU A 43 3.80 -1.17 -6.24
C GLU A 43 5.26 -0.72 -6.07
N PRO A 44 6.14 -1.54 -5.46
CA PRO A 44 7.57 -1.21 -5.31
C PRO A 44 8.33 -1.52 -6.61
N THR A 45 8.27 -0.61 -7.59
CA THR A 45 8.72 -0.83 -8.98
C THR A 45 10.22 -1.16 -9.09
N ARG A 46 11.06 -0.59 -8.20
CA ARG A 46 12.52 -0.82 -8.18
C ARG A 46 12.95 -1.98 -7.25
N TYR A 47 12.03 -2.66 -6.64
CA TYR A 47 12.30 -3.89 -5.91
C TYR A 47 12.29 -5.09 -6.90
N PRO A 48 13.22 -6.07 -6.82
CA PRO A 48 14.19 -6.28 -5.74
C PRO A 48 15.55 -5.56 -5.89
N ASP A 49 15.77 -4.77 -6.94
CA ASP A 49 17.05 -4.06 -7.12
C ASP A 49 17.42 -3.17 -5.93
N ARG A 50 16.38 -2.63 -5.27
CA ARG A 50 16.49 -1.81 -4.07
C ARG A 50 15.43 -2.21 -3.05
N LEU A 51 15.82 -2.33 -1.79
CA LEU A 51 14.89 -2.66 -0.69
C LEU A 51 14.01 -1.47 -0.27
N ALA A 52 14.54 -0.24 -0.38
CA ALA A 52 13.84 0.96 0.09
C ALA A 52 12.43 1.14 -0.50
N PRO A 53 12.16 0.92 -1.80
CA PRO A 53 10.81 0.97 -2.36
C PRO A 53 9.83 0.01 -1.69
N LEU A 54 10.25 -1.21 -1.34
CA LEU A 54 9.42 -2.16 -0.62
C LEU A 54 9.06 -1.62 0.76
N PHE A 55 10.05 -1.11 1.50
CA PHE A 55 9.83 -0.50 2.81
C PHE A 55 8.85 0.67 2.74
N TYR A 56 9.01 1.59 1.79
CA TYR A 56 8.12 2.75 1.65
C TYR A 56 6.69 2.35 1.31
N VAL A 57 6.51 1.42 0.36
CA VAL A 57 5.19 0.92 -0.03
C VAL A 57 4.45 0.32 1.16
N VAL A 58 5.13 -0.54 1.91
CA VAL A 58 4.55 -1.22 3.08
C VAL A 58 4.28 -0.24 4.22
N SER A 59 5.20 0.72 4.46
CA SER A 59 5.04 1.71 5.55
C SER A 59 3.89 2.69 5.34
N MET A 60 3.46 2.91 4.08
CA MET A 60 2.33 3.78 3.75
C MET A 60 0.99 3.04 3.71
N ALA A 61 0.99 1.72 3.80
CA ALA A 61 -0.19 0.90 3.54
C ALA A 61 -1.05 0.69 4.78
N HIS A 62 -2.37 0.76 4.59
CA HIS A 62 -3.36 0.30 5.56
C HIS A 62 -3.59 -1.21 5.44
N GLU A 63 -3.50 -1.72 4.22
CA GLU A 63 -3.70 -3.13 3.87
C GLU A 63 -2.67 -3.57 2.83
N ALA A 64 -2.53 -4.88 2.63
CA ALA A 64 -1.67 -5.42 1.59
C ALA A 64 -2.37 -6.46 0.71
N ILE A 65 -1.95 -6.52 -0.55
CA ILE A 65 -2.22 -7.62 -1.48
C ILE A 65 -0.89 -8.31 -1.75
N VAL A 66 -0.84 -9.61 -1.48
CA VAL A 66 0.36 -10.45 -1.73
C VAL A 66 -0.01 -11.48 -2.78
N VAL A 67 0.60 -11.39 -3.96
CA VAL A 67 0.37 -12.32 -5.07
C VAL A 67 1.48 -13.35 -5.10
N VAL A 68 1.15 -14.61 -4.83
CA VAL A 68 2.09 -15.70 -4.75
C VAL A 68 2.01 -16.55 -6.02
N GLU A 69 2.95 -16.33 -6.95
CA GLU A 69 3.09 -17.13 -8.16
C GLU A 69 4.10 -18.28 -7.99
N GLU A 70 5.05 -18.09 -7.07
CA GLU A 70 6.10 -19.05 -6.71
C GLU A 70 6.53 -18.84 -5.25
N ILE A 71 6.96 -19.90 -4.60
CA ILE A 71 7.54 -19.84 -3.25
C ILE A 71 9.05 -19.56 -3.38
N THR A 72 9.42 -18.30 -3.26
CA THR A 72 10.79 -17.81 -3.45
C THR A 72 11.29 -17.07 -2.22
N PRO A 73 12.61 -16.80 -2.10
CA PRO A 73 13.13 -15.93 -1.04
C PRO A 73 12.50 -14.55 -1.01
N MET A 74 12.08 -14.03 -2.18
CA MET A 74 11.37 -12.75 -2.29
C MET A 74 10.04 -12.76 -1.52
N LEU A 75 9.30 -13.87 -1.56
CA LEU A 75 8.08 -14.01 -0.76
C LEU A 75 8.40 -13.91 0.74
N ALA A 76 9.49 -14.51 1.20
CA ALA A 76 9.91 -14.40 2.60
C ALA A 76 10.27 -12.96 3.00
N GLU A 77 10.91 -12.20 2.11
CA GLU A 77 11.18 -10.77 2.34
C GLU A 77 9.89 -9.95 2.44
N TRP A 78 8.89 -10.24 1.60
CA TRP A 78 7.58 -9.59 1.68
C TRP A 78 6.86 -9.89 3.00
N ILE A 79 6.87 -11.17 3.42
CA ILE A 79 6.28 -11.59 4.70
C ILE A 79 6.94 -10.85 5.85
N LEU A 80 8.28 -10.85 5.92
CA LEU A 80 9.02 -10.17 6.97
C LEU A 80 8.76 -8.67 6.99
N MET A 81 8.73 -8.02 5.81
CA MET A 81 8.50 -6.57 5.73
C MET A 81 7.10 -6.21 6.23
N LEU A 82 6.07 -6.95 5.82
CA LEU A 82 4.69 -6.74 6.26
C LEU A 82 4.52 -6.99 7.76
N ASP A 83 5.17 -8.02 8.29
CA ASP A 83 5.13 -8.35 9.71
C ASP A 83 5.83 -7.30 10.56
N CYS A 84 7.04 -6.88 10.17
CA CYS A 84 7.78 -5.80 10.86
C CYS A 84 7.04 -4.46 10.82
N ALA A 85 6.36 -4.14 9.73
CA ALA A 85 5.55 -2.91 9.61
C ALA A 85 4.19 -3.02 10.30
N GLY A 86 3.77 -4.21 10.69
CA GLY A 86 2.51 -4.45 11.39
C GLY A 86 1.26 -4.23 10.52
N VAL A 87 1.34 -4.50 9.21
CA VAL A 87 0.20 -4.41 8.29
C VAL A 87 -0.72 -5.60 8.50
N LYS A 88 -1.72 -5.45 9.39
CA LYS A 88 -2.54 -6.57 9.90
C LYS A 88 -3.68 -7.00 8.99
N ALA A 89 -4.03 -6.21 8.00
CA ALA A 89 -5.11 -6.51 7.06
C ALA A 89 -4.56 -6.75 5.65
N GLY A 90 -5.13 -7.70 4.94
CA GLY A 90 -4.71 -7.96 3.57
C GLY A 90 -5.35 -9.16 2.92
N THR A 91 -4.94 -9.39 1.68
CA THR A 91 -5.40 -10.49 0.84
C THR A 91 -4.20 -11.21 0.23
N ILE A 92 -4.16 -12.52 0.32
CA ILE A 92 -3.19 -13.37 -0.37
C ILE A 92 -3.89 -13.98 -1.60
N ILE A 93 -3.29 -13.78 -2.76
CA ILE A 93 -3.78 -14.34 -4.02
C ILE A 93 -2.81 -15.43 -4.45
N LEU A 94 -3.31 -16.65 -4.55
CA LEU A 94 -2.52 -17.81 -4.94
C LEU A 94 -2.70 -18.07 -6.45
N LYS A 95 -1.57 -18.25 -7.14
CA LYS A 95 -1.52 -18.53 -8.57
C LYS A 95 -0.76 -19.84 -8.82
N ASN A 96 -0.74 -20.28 -10.07
CA ASN A 96 0.05 -21.42 -10.53
C ASN A 96 -0.17 -22.71 -9.71
N TYR A 97 -1.42 -22.96 -9.27
CA TYR A 97 -1.81 -24.14 -8.47
C TYR A 97 -1.15 -24.21 -7.09
N ILE A 98 -0.61 -23.12 -6.58
CA ILE A 98 -0.12 -23.05 -5.20
C ILE A 98 -1.32 -23.19 -4.25
N GLN A 99 -1.20 -24.13 -3.31
CA GLN A 99 -2.25 -24.40 -2.32
C GLN A 99 -1.96 -23.68 -0.99
N PRO A 100 -3.02 -23.30 -0.24
CA PRO A 100 -2.85 -22.63 1.05
C PRO A 100 -1.92 -23.38 2.02
N GLU A 101 -1.94 -24.71 2.00
CA GLU A 101 -1.11 -25.56 2.87
C GLU A 101 0.40 -25.39 2.61
N GLN A 102 0.77 -24.98 1.39
CA GLN A 102 2.18 -24.76 1.03
C GLN A 102 2.73 -23.46 1.61
N ILE A 103 1.89 -22.44 1.75
CA ILE A 103 2.28 -21.15 2.33
C ILE A 103 2.04 -21.07 3.83
N ALA A 104 1.14 -21.87 4.39
CA ALA A 104 0.76 -21.84 5.80
C ALA A 104 1.97 -21.92 6.77
N PRO A 105 2.99 -22.77 6.55
CA PRO A 105 4.18 -22.79 7.41
C PRO A 105 5.00 -21.48 7.36
N LEU A 106 4.97 -20.77 6.23
CA LEU A 106 5.74 -19.54 6.02
C LEU A 106 5.11 -18.32 6.69
N ILE A 107 3.77 -18.27 6.72
CA ILE A 107 3.02 -17.14 7.28
C ILE A 107 2.67 -17.35 8.76
N LYS A 108 2.88 -18.55 9.30
CA LYS A 108 2.54 -18.89 10.67
C LYS A 108 3.25 -17.98 11.67
N GLY A 109 2.48 -17.37 12.57
CA GLY A 109 2.98 -16.45 13.59
C GLY A 109 3.32 -15.05 13.07
N THR A 110 2.99 -14.74 11.83
CA THR A 110 3.13 -13.40 11.25
C THR A 110 1.76 -12.72 11.07
N VAL A 111 1.74 -11.44 10.73
CA VAL A 111 0.49 -10.72 10.43
C VAL A 111 -0.29 -11.33 9.26
N LEU A 112 0.39 -12.03 8.35
CA LEU A 112 -0.23 -12.65 7.18
C LEU A 112 -1.13 -13.84 7.53
N GLU A 113 -1.00 -14.41 8.73
CA GLU A 113 -1.90 -15.48 9.20
C GLU A 113 -3.36 -15.02 9.26
N SER A 114 -3.58 -13.71 9.44
CA SER A 114 -4.92 -13.09 9.45
C SER A 114 -5.45 -12.68 8.08
N TYR A 115 -4.64 -12.79 7.01
CA TYR A 115 -5.04 -12.36 5.68
C TYR A 115 -6.05 -13.33 5.05
N THR A 116 -6.94 -12.78 4.24
CA THR A 116 -7.88 -13.58 3.45
C THR A 116 -7.16 -14.19 2.25
N VAL A 117 -7.24 -15.52 2.10
CA VAL A 117 -6.72 -16.20 0.91
C VAL A 117 -7.84 -16.30 -0.14
N MET A 118 -7.56 -15.94 -1.38
CA MET A 118 -8.51 -16.04 -2.49
C MET A 118 -7.81 -16.40 -3.80
N GLU A 119 -8.59 -16.90 -4.74
CA GLU A 119 -8.17 -17.02 -6.14
C GLU A 119 -8.17 -15.65 -6.83
N GLU A 120 -7.44 -15.53 -7.92
CA GLU A 120 -7.35 -14.28 -8.68
C GLU A 120 -8.69 -13.95 -9.36
N ASP A 121 -9.36 -12.93 -8.84
CA ASP A 121 -10.57 -12.33 -9.41
C ASP A 121 -10.55 -10.82 -9.21
N PHE A 122 -10.17 -10.10 -10.26
CA PHE A 122 -10.04 -8.65 -10.22
C PHE A 122 -11.36 -7.92 -9.97
N ILE A 123 -12.50 -8.50 -10.38
CA ILE A 123 -13.81 -7.89 -10.18
C ILE A 123 -14.18 -7.95 -8.69
N THR A 124 -14.11 -9.13 -8.10
CA THR A 124 -14.38 -9.35 -6.68
C THR A 124 -13.39 -8.57 -5.82
N LEU A 125 -12.10 -8.59 -6.16
CA LEU A 125 -11.06 -7.86 -5.43
C LEU A 125 -11.31 -6.35 -5.47
N SER A 126 -11.60 -5.78 -6.65
CA SER A 126 -11.89 -4.34 -6.80
C SER A 126 -13.13 -3.92 -6.00
N ALA A 127 -14.19 -4.74 -6.02
CA ALA A 127 -15.40 -4.47 -5.25
C ALA A 127 -15.12 -4.47 -3.74
N ALA A 128 -14.40 -5.47 -3.25
CA ALA A 128 -14.02 -5.59 -1.84
C ALA A 128 -13.13 -4.43 -1.38
N LEU A 129 -12.16 -3.99 -2.21
CA LEU A 129 -11.31 -2.85 -1.90
C LEU A 129 -12.11 -1.55 -1.80
N LEU A 130 -13.05 -1.32 -2.70
CA LEU A 130 -13.92 -0.14 -2.67
C LEU A 130 -14.87 -0.15 -1.47
N GLU A 131 -15.40 -1.31 -1.10
CA GLU A 131 -16.23 -1.46 0.09
C GLU A 131 -15.44 -1.13 1.37
N ARG A 132 -14.21 -1.66 1.48
CA ARG A 132 -13.32 -1.33 2.60
C ARG A 132 -12.89 0.13 2.61
N ALA A 133 -12.68 0.75 1.44
CA ALA A 133 -12.42 2.18 1.35
C ALA A 133 -13.61 2.99 1.85
N ALA A 134 -14.84 2.64 1.44
CA ALA A 134 -16.06 3.32 1.90
C ALA A 134 -16.31 3.15 3.41
N ALA A 135 -15.85 2.05 4.00
CA ALA A 135 -15.96 1.78 5.43
C ALA A 135 -14.88 2.51 6.28
N GLN A 136 -13.86 3.12 5.64
CA GLN A 136 -12.86 3.89 6.39
C GLN A 136 -13.51 5.11 7.06
N PRO A 137 -13.21 5.36 8.34
CA PRO A 137 -13.73 6.53 9.03
C PRO A 137 -13.22 7.82 8.36
N ASP A 138 -14.08 8.81 8.26
CA ASP A 138 -13.64 10.15 7.90
C ASP A 138 -12.70 10.68 9.00
N ILE A 139 -11.52 11.13 8.61
CA ILE A 139 -10.57 11.73 9.54
C ILE A 139 -11.10 13.13 9.86
N GLU A 140 -11.72 13.28 11.03
CA GLU A 140 -12.11 14.59 11.54
C GLU A 140 -10.89 15.34 12.06
N PRO A 141 -10.72 16.60 11.64
CA PRO A 141 -9.66 17.46 12.15
C PRO A 141 -9.82 17.67 13.65
N LYS A 142 -8.82 17.31 14.44
CA LYS A 142 -8.78 17.64 15.88
C LYS A 142 -7.92 18.88 16.08
N ASP A 143 -8.47 19.90 16.73
CA ASP A 143 -7.70 21.09 17.08
C ASP A 143 -6.51 20.73 17.98
N GLY A 144 -5.33 21.23 17.61
CA GLY A 144 -4.08 20.94 18.32
C GLY A 144 -3.42 19.60 17.95
N ALA A 145 -3.99 18.83 17.04
CA ALA A 145 -3.31 17.63 16.55
C ALA A 145 -2.09 17.99 15.68
N VAL A 146 -0.98 17.33 15.94
CA VAL A 146 0.25 17.46 15.15
C VAL A 146 0.24 16.37 14.09
N GLY A 147 0.35 16.74 12.80
CA GLY A 147 0.50 15.79 11.73
C GLY A 147 1.96 15.41 11.51
N THR A 148 2.22 14.13 11.29
CA THR A 148 3.54 13.61 10.91
C THR A 148 3.53 13.17 9.46
N VAL A 149 4.52 13.66 8.68
CA VAL A 149 4.68 13.31 7.26
C VAL A 149 6.08 12.77 7.04
N PRO A 150 6.26 11.46 6.87
CA PRO A 150 7.49 10.93 6.31
C PRO A 150 7.76 11.53 4.92
N ILE A 151 8.97 12.05 4.73
CA ILE A 151 9.38 12.67 3.47
C ILE A 151 9.98 11.58 2.58
N ASP A 152 9.34 11.33 1.43
CA ASP A 152 9.85 10.44 0.39
C ASP A 152 10.86 11.16 -0.49
N HIS A 153 10.51 12.34 -0.98
CA HIS A 153 11.29 13.07 -1.96
C HIS A 153 11.15 14.58 -1.81
N HIS A 154 12.17 15.32 -2.28
CA HIS A 154 12.11 16.78 -2.36
C HIS A 154 12.74 17.28 -3.66
N PHE A 155 12.24 18.37 -4.18
CA PHE A 155 12.77 19.03 -5.37
C PHE A 155 12.45 20.53 -5.36
N ASN A 156 13.26 21.30 -6.08
CA ASN A 156 13.05 22.73 -6.21
C ASN A 156 12.23 23.06 -7.45
N VAL A 157 11.17 23.85 -7.26
CA VAL A 157 10.34 24.38 -8.34
C VAL A 157 10.56 25.89 -8.45
N ARG A 158 10.94 26.35 -9.66
CA ARG A 158 11.17 27.78 -9.91
C ARG A 158 9.91 28.61 -9.59
N GLY A 159 10.06 29.61 -8.74
CA GLY A 159 8.96 30.50 -8.32
C GLY A 159 8.10 29.99 -7.17
N ILE A 160 8.27 28.73 -6.77
CA ILE A 160 7.55 28.12 -5.63
C ILE A 160 8.49 27.84 -4.47
N GLY A 161 9.73 27.39 -4.76
CA GLY A 161 10.71 26.98 -3.76
C GLY A 161 10.82 25.46 -3.67
N THR A 162 11.21 24.96 -2.49
CA THR A 162 11.36 23.53 -2.26
C THR A 162 9.99 22.89 -2.04
N VAL A 163 9.70 21.88 -2.85
CA VAL A 163 8.50 21.02 -2.73
C VAL A 163 8.92 19.71 -2.09
N ILE A 164 8.14 19.25 -1.14
CA ILE A 164 8.33 17.99 -0.43
C ILE A 164 7.17 17.07 -0.78
N LEU A 165 7.47 15.81 -1.08
CA LEU A 165 6.49 14.75 -1.29
C LEU A 165 6.54 13.78 -0.11
N GLY A 166 5.36 13.36 0.32
CA GLY A 166 5.17 12.40 1.40
C GLY A 166 3.70 12.09 1.61
N CYS A 167 3.40 11.23 2.57
CA CYS A 167 2.03 10.96 3.00
C CYS A 167 1.86 11.30 4.47
N VAL A 168 0.65 11.68 4.88
CA VAL A 168 0.34 11.88 6.29
C VAL A 168 0.26 10.51 6.96
N ALA A 169 1.26 10.17 7.79
CA ALA A 169 1.31 8.90 8.50
C ALA A 169 0.51 8.92 9.80
N ASP A 170 0.44 10.08 10.45
CA ASP A 170 -0.33 10.26 11.68
C ASP A 170 -0.86 11.70 11.75
N GLY A 171 -2.01 11.87 12.41
CA GLY A 171 -2.65 13.15 12.53
C GLY A 171 -3.23 13.71 11.22
N TRP A 172 -3.18 15.00 11.04
CA TRP A 172 -3.69 15.68 9.86
C TRP A 172 -2.99 17.02 9.63
N ILE A 173 -3.01 17.52 8.38
CA ILE A 173 -2.37 18.77 7.97
C ILE A 173 -3.33 19.56 7.09
N LYS A 174 -3.49 20.84 7.40
CA LYS A 174 -4.22 21.79 6.57
C LYS A 174 -3.27 22.54 5.64
N LYS A 175 -3.81 23.03 4.55
CA LYS A 175 -3.14 24.02 3.71
C LYS A 175 -2.77 25.25 4.57
N HIS A 176 -1.50 25.69 4.49
CA HIS A 176 -0.90 26.78 5.24
C HIS A 176 -0.47 26.46 6.70
N ASP A 177 -0.57 25.23 7.15
CA ASP A 177 0.02 24.85 8.43
C ASP A 177 1.54 25.03 8.39
N LYS A 178 2.10 25.43 9.53
CA LYS A 178 3.55 25.54 9.70
C LYS A 178 4.07 24.16 10.12
N MET A 179 4.94 23.59 9.30
CA MET A 179 5.58 22.31 9.57
C MET A 179 7.02 22.52 10.00
N ARG A 180 7.52 21.60 10.84
CA ARG A 180 8.93 21.52 11.23
C ARG A 180 9.55 20.34 10.52
N VAL A 181 10.67 20.54 9.84
CA VAL A 181 11.50 19.52 9.20
C VAL A 181 12.71 19.25 10.07
#